data_e0faa3e4fbc9016587ad9ea9b2c14d65
#
_entry.id   e0faa3e4fbc9016587ad9ea9b2c14d65
#
_cell.length_a   1.000
_cell.length_b   1.000
_cell.length_c   1.000
_cell.angle_alpha   90.00
_cell.angle_beta   90.00
_cell.angle_gamma   90.00
#
_symmetry.space_group_name_H-M   'P 1'
#
loop_
_entity.id
_entity.type
_entity.pdbx_description
1 polymer ?
#
loop_
_entity_poly.entity_id
_entity_poly.type
_entity_poly.pdbx_seq_one_letter_code
_entity_poly.pdbx_strand_id
1 'polypeptide(L)'
;MNDRERLASEATRLLNEPLLADAMTEVRMNALVALADADASDTKEILRLQAIANCLNDVVDLLRAHITASGRDDGGVPVEIRPTA
;
A
#
# COMPACT_ATOMS: atom_id res chain seq x y z
N MET A 1 7.80 6.32 -25.27
CA MET A 1 7.78 6.23 -23.80
C MET A 1 8.62 5.06 -23.38
N ASN A 2 9.55 5.26 -22.47
CA ASN A 2 10.38 4.14 -22.04
C ASN A 2 9.63 3.34 -20.97
N ASP A 3 10.18 2.19 -20.58
CA ASP A 3 9.49 1.31 -19.65
C ASP A 3 9.27 1.97 -18.30
N ARG A 4 10.22 2.76 -17.85
CA ARG A 4 10.11 3.44 -16.56
C ARG A 4 8.96 4.42 -16.54
N GLU A 5 8.80 5.18 -17.62
CA GLU A 5 7.69 6.11 -17.72
C GLU A 5 6.35 5.41 -17.86
N ARG A 6 6.33 4.30 -18.59
CA ARG A 6 5.11 3.52 -18.74
C ARG A 6 4.68 2.94 -17.39
N LEU A 7 5.60 2.40 -16.64
CA LEU A 7 5.30 1.84 -15.32
C LEU A 7 4.82 2.93 -14.37
N ALA A 8 5.42 4.11 -14.42
CA ALA A 8 4.99 5.23 -13.58
C ALA A 8 3.59 5.68 -13.95
N SER A 9 3.25 5.72 -15.24
CA SER A 9 1.92 6.10 -15.68
C SER A 9 0.88 5.08 -15.21
N GLU A 10 1.19 3.80 -15.34
CA GLU A 10 0.28 2.76 -14.87
C GLU A 10 0.12 2.78 -13.36
N ALA A 11 1.20 3.01 -12.63
CA ALA A 11 1.14 3.09 -11.18
C ALA A 11 0.28 4.26 -10.73
N THR A 12 0.43 5.41 -11.39
CA THR A 12 -0.39 6.58 -11.10
C THR A 12 -1.86 6.30 -11.35
N ARG A 13 -2.15 5.64 -12.47
CA ARG A 13 -3.53 5.29 -12.82
C ARG A 13 -4.14 4.37 -11.76
N LEU A 14 -3.39 3.35 -11.35
CA LEU A 14 -3.89 2.39 -10.37
C LEU A 14 -4.10 3.04 -9.00
N LEU A 15 -3.20 3.91 -8.58
CA LEU A 15 -3.35 4.58 -7.30
C LEU A 15 -4.53 5.54 -7.28
N ASN A 16 -4.98 5.98 -8.47
CA ASN A 16 -6.11 6.87 -8.57
C ASN A 16 -7.39 6.18 -9.00
N GLU A 17 -7.40 4.87 -9.07
CA GLU A 17 -8.59 4.11 -9.42
C GLU A 17 -9.49 3.99 -8.19
N PRO A 18 -10.66 4.62 -8.17
CA PRO A 18 -11.48 4.65 -6.96
C PRO A 18 -11.89 3.28 -6.46
N LEU A 19 -12.29 2.41 -7.35
CA LEU A 19 -12.75 1.09 -6.91
C LEU A 19 -11.61 0.28 -6.31
N LEU A 20 -10.43 0.35 -6.89
CA LEU A 20 -9.28 -0.35 -6.36
C LEU A 20 -8.89 0.22 -4.99
N ALA A 21 -8.87 1.53 -4.87
CA ALA A 21 -8.54 2.19 -3.61
C ALA A 21 -9.54 1.80 -2.52
N ASP A 22 -10.83 1.80 -2.84
CA ASP A 22 -11.86 1.43 -1.90
C ASP A 22 -11.76 -0.04 -1.50
N ALA A 23 -11.48 -0.91 -2.45
CA ALA A 23 -11.34 -2.33 -2.15
C ALA A 23 -10.15 -2.60 -1.23
N MET A 24 -9.04 -1.96 -1.49
CA MET A 24 -7.85 -2.12 -0.65
C MET A 24 -8.09 -1.57 0.75
N THR A 25 -8.76 -0.44 0.85
CA THR A 25 -9.10 0.16 2.14
C THR A 25 -10.02 -0.76 2.93
N GLU A 26 -11.01 -1.35 2.26
CA GLU A 26 -11.94 -2.23 2.91
C GLU A 26 -11.26 -3.50 3.44
N VAL A 27 -10.41 -4.11 2.64
CA VAL A 27 -9.68 -5.30 3.08
C VAL A 27 -8.79 -4.97 4.28
N ARG A 28 -8.11 -3.83 4.22
CA ARG A 28 -7.23 -3.41 5.30
C ARG A 28 -8.02 -3.14 6.57
N MET A 29 -9.14 -2.44 6.46
CA MET A 29 -9.97 -2.13 7.62
C MET A 29 -10.55 -3.41 8.24
N ASN A 30 -10.97 -4.35 7.40
CA ASN A 30 -11.47 -5.62 7.89
C ASN A 30 -10.40 -6.39 8.66
N ALA A 31 -9.17 -6.36 8.18
CA ALA A 31 -8.06 -7.01 8.86
C ALA A 31 -7.77 -6.32 10.20
N LEU A 32 -7.83 -5.00 10.24
CA LEU A 32 -7.57 -4.26 11.48
C LEU A 32 -8.66 -4.50 12.53
N VAL A 33 -9.92 -4.55 12.09
CA VAL A 33 -11.03 -4.84 12.99
C VAL A 33 -10.89 -6.27 13.55
N ALA A 34 -10.56 -7.21 12.68
CA ALA A 34 -10.38 -8.58 13.11
C ALA A 34 -9.20 -8.72 14.08
N LEU A 35 -8.14 -7.93 13.88
CA LEU A 35 -7.01 -7.91 14.79
C LEU A 35 -7.44 -7.42 16.19
N ALA A 36 -8.27 -6.40 16.22
CA ALA A 36 -8.74 -5.86 17.49
C ALA A 36 -9.58 -6.87 18.27
N ASP A 37 -10.28 -7.73 17.53
CA ASP A 37 -11.14 -8.74 18.15
C ASP A 37 -10.47 -10.09 18.35
N ALA A 38 -9.27 -10.28 17.85
CA ALA A 38 -8.60 -11.56 17.91
C ALA A 38 -8.21 -11.91 19.35
N ASP A 39 -8.27 -13.19 19.67
CA ASP A 39 -7.84 -13.64 20.97
C ASP A 39 -6.32 -13.47 21.04
N ALA A 40 -5.84 -12.89 22.11
CA ALA A 40 -4.42 -12.61 22.26
C ALA A 40 -3.55 -13.87 22.22
N SER A 41 -4.14 -15.03 22.54
CA SER A 41 -3.41 -16.27 22.51
C SER A 41 -3.40 -16.92 21.12
N ASP A 42 -4.17 -16.40 20.18
CA ASP A 42 -4.22 -16.96 18.82
C ASP A 42 -3.16 -16.30 17.96
N THR A 43 -1.92 -16.66 18.18
CA THR A 43 -0.79 -16.06 17.50
C THR A 43 -0.85 -16.22 15.98
N LYS A 44 -1.31 -17.39 15.51
CA LYS A 44 -1.39 -17.62 14.06
C LYS A 44 -2.33 -16.64 13.39
N GLU A 45 -3.50 -16.43 14.00
CA GLU A 45 -4.48 -15.53 13.43
C GLU A 45 -3.99 -14.09 13.45
N ILE A 46 -3.34 -13.69 14.54
CA ILE A 46 -2.79 -12.34 14.66
C ILE A 46 -1.74 -12.11 13.56
N LEU A 47 -0.83 -13.07 13.37
CA LEU A 47 0.20 -12.93 12.35
C LEU A 47 -0.40 -12.89 10.94
N ARG A 48 -1.43 -13.69 10.69
CA ARG A 48 -2.10 -13.69 9.40
C ARG A 48 -2.72 -12.33 9.09
N LEU A 49 -3.42 -11.76 10.06
CA LEU A 49 -4.09 -10.47 9.87
C LEU A 49 -3.08 -9.33 9.72
N GLN A 50 -1.98 -9.38 10.48
CA GLN A 50 -0.92 -8.40 10.32
C GLN A 50 -0.30 -8.49 8.93
N ALA A 51 -0.10 -9.71 8.43
CA ALA A 51 0.45 -9.91 7.09
C ALA A 51 -0.46 -9.31 6.01
N ILE A 52 -1.77 -9.48 6.16
CA ILE A 52 -2.73 -8.89 5.21
C ILE A 52 -2.60 -7.37 5.20
N ALA A 53 -2.62 -6.74 6.37
CA ALA A 53 -2.54 -5.29 6.44
C ALA A 53 -1.21 -4.77 5.88
N ASN A 54 -0.12 -5.45 6.18
CA ASN A 54 1.21 -5.03 5.70
C ASN A 54 1.37 -5.24 4.21
N CYS A 55 0.80 -6.32 3.68
CA CYS A 55 0.88 -6.60 2.25
C CYS A 55 0.23 -5.49 1.43
N LEU A 56 -0.91 -4.98 1.88
CA LEU A 56 -1.58 -3.89 1.17
C LEU A 56 -0.74 -2.62 1.19
N ASN A 57 -0.09 -2.33 2.31
CA ASN A 57 0.81 -1.18 2.38
C ASN A 57 1.99 -1.36 1.43
N ASP A 58 2.53 -2.57 1.34
CA ASP A 58 3.66 -2.86 0.47
C ASP A 58 3.29 -2.69 -1.00
N VAL A 59 2.07 -3.05 -1.38
CA VAL A 59 1.61 -2.85 -2.76
C VAL A 59 1.58 -1.37 -3.09
N VAL A 60 1.03 -0.55 -2.21
CA VAL A 60 0.98 0.90 -2.44
C VAL A 60 2.39 1.47 -2.51
N ASP A 61 3.27 1.05 -1.63
CA ASP A 61 4.65 1.53 -1.61
C ASP A 61 5.38 1.16 -2.90
N LEU A 62 5.16 -0.03 -3.41
CA LEU A 62 5.78 -0.44 -4.66
C LEU A 62 5.28 0.39 -5.84
N LEU A 63 3.98 0.68 -5.89
CA LEU A 63 3.44 1.53 -6.95
C LEU A 63 4.04 2.93 -6.88
N ARG A 64 4.17 3.48 -5.69
CA ARG A 64 4.78 4.79 -5.51
C ARG A 64 6.27 4.79 -5.89
N ALA A 65 6.94 3.68 -5.63
CA ALA A 65 8.35 3.55 -6.01
C ALA A 65 8.52 3.65 -7.52
N HIS A 66 7.60 3.11 -8.31
CA HIS A 66 7.66 3.25 -9.77
C HIS A 66 7.50 4.70 -10.19
N ILE A 67 6.65 5.45 -9.52
CA ILE A 67 6.46 6.87 -9.84
C ILE A 67 7.73 7.64 -9.49
N THR A 68 8.29 7.40 -8.33
CA THR A 68 9.50 8.07 -7.90
C THR A 68 10.68 7.74 -8.81
N ALA A 69 10.78 6.49 -9.24
CA ALA A 69 11.88 6.06 -10.11
C ALA A 69 11.85 6.76 -11.46
N SER A 70 10.67 7.24 -11.90
CA SER A 70 10.58 7.97 -13.16
C SER A 70 10.88 9.46 -12.97
N GLY A 71 11.09 9.90 -11.73
CA GLY A 71 11.30 11.30 -11.46
C GLY A 71 10.04 12.10 -11.28
N ARG A 72 8.87 11.45 -11.25
CA ARG A 72 7.64 12.17 -11.08
C ARG A 72 7.36 12.38 -9.61
N ASP A 73 6.54 13.40 -9.36
CA ASP A 73 6.08 13.66 -8.03
C ASP A 73 4.84 12.84 -7.81
N ASP A 74 4.70 12.19 -6.69
CA ASP A 74 3.56 11.35 -6.44
C ASP A 74 2.47 12.10 -5.71
N GLY A 75 2.27 13.31 -6.02
CA GLY A 75 1.18 14.09 -5.44
C GLY A 75 1.66 15.10 -4.48
N GLY A 76 2.87 15.40 -4.54
CA GLY A 76 3.41 16.45 -3.71
C GLY A 76 3.74 15.99 -2.32
N VAL A 77 3.73 14.76 -2.07
CA VAL A 77 4.05 14.30 -0.79
C VAL A 77 5.49 14.03 -0.68
N PRO A 78 6.18 14.69 0.13
CA PRO A 78 7.58 14.53 0.25
C PRO A 78 7.80 13.21 0.86
N VAL A 79 8.40 12.45 0.19
CA VAL A 79 8.51 11.22 0.59
C VAL A 79 9.55 10.93 1.45
N GLU A 80 10.45 11.62 1.38
CA GLU A 80 11.61 11.37 1.97
C GLU A 80 11.67 11.28 3.33
N ILE A 81 10.86 11.74 3.91
CA ILE A 81 11.00 11.87 5.17
C ILE A 81 10.75 10.70 5.94
N ARG A 82 10.89 9.63 5.54
CA ARG A 82 10.64 8.59 6.24
C ARG A 82 11.64 8.34 7.19
N PRO A 83 11.45 8.35 8.33
CA PRO A 83 12.38 8.06 9.29
C PRO A 83 12.54 6.64 9.19
N THR A 84 13.59 6.27 8.92
CA THR A 84 13.76 5.00 8.81
C THR A 84 14.25 4.62 10.03
N ALA A 85 13.84 4.46 10.79
CA ALA A 85 14.39 4.12 12.03
C ALA A 85 15.46 3.17 12.02
#